data_757cb838dbdb5e002cabf2e3d002293a
#
_entry.id   757cb838dbdb5e002cabf2e3d002293a
#
_cell.length_a   1.000
_cell.length_b   1.000
_cell.length_c   1.000
_cell.angle_alpha   90.00
_cell.angle_beta   90.00
_cell.angle_gamma   90.00
#
_symmetry.space_group_name_H-M   'P 1'
#
loop_
_entity.id
_entity.type
_entity.pdbx_description
1 polymer ?
#
loop_
_entity_poly.entity_id
_entity_poly.type
_entity_poly.pdbx_seq_one_letter_code
_entity_poly.pdbx_strand_id
1 'polypeptide(L)'
;IEYYKTGDLEIWDQYNIAWATSVDGDIDYINGFIEVYMDARGMKGSWESAVYFNDPVKMDMIKKFAENSQWFEYQMPYDEQIRKESVKGISAKAIQVVMETGDSGPVTPIGINLPNDPTIRQRYGSKSVSLSNVMEAYEKSSTRSARAEFCFDDSEFERADKWKSKALALEVNMHEVIGHASGQVNEGIDPAIAIKEFYSALEEGRADLVALYFIGHPKLIELGLIDNEGDLKEMQLAAYEAYTRNAMTQLRRIKSGATIEEDHMRN
;
A
#
# COMPACT_ATOMS: atom_id res chain seq x y z
N ILE A 1 -11.49 23.43 -7.63
CA ILE A 1 -12.56 24.16 -8.39
C ILE A 1 -11.96 24.97 -9.52
N GLU A 2 -10.88 25.74 -9.28
CA GLU A 2 -10.29 26.60 -10.31
C GLU A 2 -9.73 25.80 -11.49
N TYR A 3 -9.01 24.71 -11.21
CA TYR A 3 -8.59 23.77 -12.25
C TYR A 3 -9.74 23.30 -13.15
N TYR A 4 -10.88 22.90 -12.56
CA TYR A 4 -12.06 22.46 -13.35
C TYR A 4 -12.72 23.55 -14.18
N LYS A 5 -12.47 24.81 -13.86
CA LYS A 5 -12.96 25.94 -14.66
C LYS A 5 -12.02 26.31 -15.80
N THR A 6 -10.73 26.18 -15.55
CA THR A 6 -9.68 26.71 -16.44
C THR A 6 -8.96 25.64 -17.24
N GLY A 7 -8.88 24.41 -16.72
CA GLY A 7 -8.02 23.35 -17.25
C GLY A 7 -6.52 23.58 -17.03
N ASP A 8 -6.16 24.53 -16.16
CA ASP A 8 -4.78 24.90 -15.91
C ASP A 8 -4.05 23.84 -15.07
N LEU A 9 -3.07 23.16 -15.67
CA LEU A 9 -2.31 22.09 -15.04
C LEU A 9 -1.42 22.58 -13.89
N GLU A 10 -0.98 23.84 -13.90
CA GLU A 10 -0.22 24.39 -12.79
C GLU A 10 -1.07 24.47 -11.51
N ILE A 11 -2.35 24.81 -11.65
CA ILE A 11 -3.32 24.79 -10.54
C ILE A 11 -3.55 23.34 -10.06
N TRP A 12 -3.56 22.38 -10.97
CA TRP A 12 -3.66 20.96 -10.62
C TRP A 12 -2.43 20.49 -9.82
N ASP A 13 -1.24 20.86 -10.23
CA ASP A 13 0.00 20.54 -9.52
C ASP A 13 0.03 21.16 -8.11
N GLN A 14 -0.41 22.43 -7.98
CA GLN A 14 -0.55 23.10 -6.68
C GLN A 14 -1.53 22.35 -5.76
N TYR A 15 -2.62 21.83 -6.29
CA TYR A 15 -3.55 20.98 -5.53
C TYR A 15 -2.88 19.69 -5.06
N ASN A 16 -2.18 19.00 -5.94
CA ASN A 16 -1.46 17.77 -5.61
C ASN A 16 -0.41 17.99 -4.52
N ILE A 17 0.35 19.07 -4.61
CA ILE A 17 1.35 19.47 -3.60
C ILE A 17 0.66 19.77 -2.27
N ALA A 18 -0.40 20.57 -2.28
CA ALA A 18 -1.14 20.93 -1.08
C ALA A 18 -1.72 19.71 -0.39
N TRP A 19 -2.28 18.77 -1.16
CA TRP A 19 -2.83 17.53 -0.61
C TRP A 19 -1.74 16.63 -0.01
N ALA A 20 -0.63 16.42 -0.73
CA ALA A 20 0.48 15.58 -0.27
C ALA A 20 1.12 16.12 1.03
N THR A 21 1.18 17.43 1.18
CA THR A 21 1.80 18.11 2.34
C THR A 21 0.83 18.37 3.50
N SER A 22 -0.48 18.24 3.29
CA SER A 22 -1.50 18.42 4.33
C SER A 22 -1.63 17.15 5.17
N VAL A 23 -0.94 17.09 6.31
CA VAL A 23 -0.85 15.89 7.16
C VAL A 23 -1.64 15.96 8.46
N ASP A 24 -2.01 17.16 8.92
CA ASP A 24 -2.56 17.39 10.26
C ASP A 24 -4.11 17.37 10.33
N GLY A 25 -4.80 17.30 9.20
CA GLY A 25 -6.27 17.33 9.17
C GLY A 25 -6.87 15.98 9.59
N ASP A 26 -7.91 16.04 10.44
CA ASP A 26 -8.69 14.85 10.82
C ASP A 26 -9.65 14.40 9.72
N ILE A 27 -10.12 15.34 8.92
CA ILE A 27 -10.98 15.11 7.76
C ILE A 27 -10.23 15.60 6.52
N ASP A 28 -10.24 14.79 5.47
CA ASP A 28 -9.57 15.12 4.23
C ASP A 28 -10.38 14.56 3.05
N TYR A 29 -10.01 14.93 1.84
CA TYR A 29 -10.63 14.43 0.63
C TYR A 29 -9.66 14.36 -0.53
N ILE A 30 -9.90 13.41 -1.43
CA ILE A 30 -9.25 13.28 -2.72
C ILE A 30 -10.33 13.54 -3.78
N ASN A 31 -10.00 14.31 -4.82
CA ASN A 31 -10.95 14.60 -5.86
C ASN A 31 -10.26 14.98 -7.16
N GLY A 32 -10.40 14.17 -8.20
CA GLY A 32 -9.83 14.50 -9.50
C GLY A 32 -9.64 13.31 -10.44
N PHE A 33 -8.94 13.58 -11.53
CA PHE A 33 -8.51 12.57 -12.50
C PHE A 33 -7.24 11.89 -12.01
N ILE A 34 -7.36 11.09 -10.95
CA ILE A 34 -6.25 10.50 -10.21
C ILE A 34 -6.05 9.02 -10.49
N GLU A 35 -7.08 8.35 -11.03
CA GLU A 35 -6.98 6.92 -11.35
C GLU A 35 -6.21 6.72 -12.65
N VAL A 36 -5.08 6.01 -12.55
CA VAL A 36 -4.20 5.67 -13.67
C VAL A 36 -4.05 4.17 -13.88
N TYR A 37 -4.70 3.37 -13.03
CA TYR A 37 -4.71 1.92 -13.21
C TYR A 37 -5.33 1.53 -14.54
N MET A 38 -4.75 0.53 -15.20
CA MET A 38 -5.19 0.08 -16.53
C MET A 38 -5.09 1.16 -17.62
N ASP A 39 -4.39 2.26 -17.35
CA ASP A 39 -4.10 3.32 -18.30
C ASP A 39 -2.62 3.35 -18.70
N ALA A 40 -2.13 2.25 -19.24
CA ALA A 40 -0.73 2.07 -19.65
C ALA A 40 -0.18 3.12 -20.64
N ARG A 41 -1.06 3.93 -21.25
CA ARG A 41 -0.71 5.01 -22.15
C ARG A 41 -0.81 6.40 -21.54
N GLY A 42 -1.31 6.51 -20.30
CA GLY A 42 -1.53 7.80 -19.65
C GLY A 42 -2.53 8.71 -20.40
N MET A 43 -3.46 8.12 -21.12
CA MET A 43 -4.30 8.87 -22.06
C MET A 43 -5.67 9.23 -21.54
N LYS A 44 -6.17 8.56 -20.50
CA LYS A 44 -7.55 8.73 -20.12
C LYS A 44 -7.78 9.20 -18.70
N GLY A 45 -6.91 9.01 -17.77
CA GLY A 45 -7.14 9.34 -16.36
C GLY A 45 -8.61 9.24 -15.94
N SER A 46 -8.94 8.41 -15.00
CA SER A 46 -10.31 8.29 -14.52
C SER A 46 -10.55 9.22 -13.32
N TRP A 47 -11.75 9.78 -13.24
CA TRP A 47 -12.11 10.69 -12.16
C TRP A 47 -12.60 9.91 -10.95
N GLU A 48 -12.00 10.22 -9.81
CA GLU A 48 -12.32 9.64 -8.52
C GLU A 48 -12.48 10.71 -7.45
N SER A 49 -13.29 10.41 -6.47
CA SER A 49 -13.40 11.24 -5.27
C SER A 49 -13.67 10.38 -4.05
N ALA A 50 -12.95 10.68 -2.97
CA ALA A 50 -13.18 10.08 -1.67
C ALA A 50 -13.16 11.17 -0.59
N VAL A 51 -14.09 11.09 0.35
CA VAL A 51 -14.10 11.89 1.59
C VAL A 51 -13.89 10.93 2.76
N TYR A 52 -12.98 11.29 3.66
CA TYR A 52 -12.58 10.40 4.74
C TYR A 52 -12.14 11.16 6.00
N PHE A 53 -12.05 10.43 7.10
CA PHE A 53 -11.46 10.89 8.35
C PHE A 53 -10.45 9.88 8.88
N ASN A 54 -9.53 10.34 9.73
CA ASN A 54 -8.49 9.50 10.30
C ASN A 54 -9.07 8.40 11.20
N ASP A 55 -8.54 7.18 11.09
CA ASP A 55 -8.79 6.09 12.03
C ASP A 55 -7.80 6.20 13.20
N PRO A 56 -8.21 6.67 14.39
CA PRO A 56 -7.29 6.95 15.48
C PRO A 56 -6.60 5.68 16.04
N VAL A 57 -7.26 4.52 15.92
CA VAL A 57 -6.71 3.25 16.42
C VAL A 57 -5.60 2.75 15.49
N LYS A 58 -5.84 2.79 14.19
CA LYS A 58 -4.87 2.31 13.19
C LYS A 58 -3.75 3.30 12.94
N MET A 59 -3.99 4.59 13.21
CA MET A 59 -2.94 5.62 13.16
C MET A 59 -1.78 5.36 14.12
N ASP A 60 -2.03 4.74 15.29
CA ASP A 60 -0.95 4.36 16.22
C ASP A 60 0.05 3.37 15.59
N MET A 61 -0.44 2.38 14.84
CA MET A 61 0.42 1.44 14.12
C MET A 61 1.29 2.14 13.07
N ILE A 62 0.68 2.98 12.24
CA ILE A 62 1.38 3.77 11.21
C ILE A 62 2.46 4.65 11.83
N LYS A 63 2.11 5.34 12.92
CA LYS A 63 3.05 6.20 13.64
C LYS A 63 4.26 5.41 14.16
N LYS A 64 4.04 4.24 14.74
CA LYS A 64 5.12 3.35 15.19
C LYS A 64 6.05 2.94 14.05
N PHE A 65 5.52 2.61 12.88
CA PHE A 65 6.33 2.31 11.71
C PHE A 65 7.08 3.55 11.20
N ALA A 66 6.42 4.68 11.08
CA ALA A 66 7.03 5.92 10.60
C ALA A 66 8.17 6.40 11.51
N GLU A 67 7.97 6.36 12.83
CA GLU A 67 9.00 6.74 13.82
C GLU A 67 10.21 5.78 13.82
N ASN A 68 10.04 4.56 13.35
CA ASN A 68 11.10 3.55 13.26
C ASN A 68 11.57 3.30 11.82
N SER A 69 11.14 4.07 10.84
CA SER A 69 11.46 3.84 9.42
C SER A 69 12.97 3.79 9.15
N GLN A 70 13.76 4.63 9.81
CA GLN A 70 15.23 4.61 9.71
C GLN A 70 15.84 3.32 10.27
N TRP A 71 15.28 2.78 11.35
CA TRP A 71 15.73 1.50 11.88
C TRP A 71 15.47 0.37 10.89
N PHE A 72 14.26 0.32 10.30
CA PHE A 72 13.92 -0.66 9.27
C PHE A 72 14.84 -0.55 8.06
N GLU A 73 15.15 0.67 7.59
CA GLU A 73 16.07 0.90 6.48
C GLU A 73 17.45 0.28 6.73
N TYR A 74 18.01 0.45 7.95
CA TYR A 74 19.31 -0.13 8.30
C TYR A 74 19.28 -1.66 8.43
N GLN A 75 18.12 -2.27 8.65
CA GLN A 75 17.96 -3.72 8.73
C GLN A 75 17.64 -4.39 7.39
N MET A 76 17.50 -3.61 6.31
CA MET A 76 17.22 -4.16 4.99
C MET A 76 18.35 -5.09 4.52
N PRO A 77 18.02 -6.25 3.87
CA PRO A 77 19.00 -7.24 3.44
C PRO A 77 19.66 -6.89 2.10
N TYR A 78 19.97 -5.61 1.86
CA TYR A 78 20.61 -5.15 0.64
C TYR A 78 21.87 -4.31 0.93
N ASP A 79 22.67 -4.04 -0.10
CA ASP A 79 23.94 -3.35 0.02
C ASP A 79 23.79 -1.95 0.62
N GLU A 80 24.80 -1.53 1.42
CA GLU A 80 24.79 -0.22 2.08
C GLU A 80 24.67 0.95 1.09
N GLN A 81 25.22 0.82 -0.13
CA GLN A 81 25.17 1.88 -1.15
C GLN A 81 23.75 2.21 -1.62
N ILE A 82 22.80 1.29 -1.49
CA ILE A 82 21.42 1.53 -1.86
C ILE A 82 20.50 1.82 -0.65
N ARG A 83 21.09 1.92 0.55
CA ARG A 83 20.39 2.36 1.76
C ARG A 83 20.31 3.88 1.82
N LYS A 84 19.16 4.40 2.23
CA LYS A 84 19.01 5.82 2.51
C LYS A 84 19.76 6.19 3.79
N GLU A 85 20.59 7.22 3.74
CA GLU A 85 21.22 7.80 4.94
C GLU A 85 20.17 8.39 5.90
N SER A 86 19.09 8.93 5.35
CA SER A 86 17.97 9.49 6.11
C SER A 86 16.65 9.18 5.43
N VAL A 87 15.83 8.37 6.09
CA VAL A 87 14.42 8.17 5.70
C VAL A 87 13.62 9.33 6.25
N LYS A 88 13.25 10.26 5.38
CA LYS A 88 12.35 11.36 5.73
C LYS A 88 10.92 10.84 5.73
N GLY A 89 10.19 11.22 6.78
CA GLY A 89 8.89 10.68 7.10
C GLY A 89 7.94 10.57 5.91
N ILE A 90 7.40 9.39 5.78
CA ILE A 90 6.30 9.15 4.85
C ILE A 90 5.05 9.64 5.54
N SER A 91 4.32 10.45 4.85
CA SER A 91 2.98 10.79 5.26
C SER A 91 2.07 9.61 4.94
N ALA A 92 1.82 8.76 5.94
CA ALA A 92 0.87 7.67 5.83
C ALA A 92 -0.28 7.87 6.81
N LYS A 93 -1.50 7.58 6.36
CA LYS A 93 -2.72 7.68 7.18
C LYS A 93 -3.55 6.40 7.06
N ALA A 94 -4.08 5.95 8.17
CA ALA A 94 -5.21 5.02 8.17
C ALA A 94 -6.50 5.83 8.26
N ILE A 95 -7.41 5.58 7.35
CA ILE A 95 -8.62 6.38 7.18
C ILE A 95 -9.88 5.53 7.19
N GLN A 96 -10.98 6.17 7.57
CA GLN A 96 -12.33 5.67 7.42
C GLN A 96 -12.99 6.45 6.28
N VAL A 97 -13.28 5.79 5.18
CA VAL A 97 -13.98 6.40 4.05
C VAL A 97 -15.44 6.59 4.38
N VAL A 98 -15.94 7.80 4.17
CA VAL A 98 -17.34 8.18 4.39
C VAL A 98 -18.11 8.13 3.08
N MET A 99 -17.49 8.56 2.00
CA MET A 99 -18.12 8.63 0.68
C MET A 99 -17.06 8.44 -0.39
N GLU A 100 -17.41 7.69 -1.39
CA GLU A 100 -16.65 7.52 -2.63
C GLU A 100 -17.56 7.74 -3.83
N THR A 101 -16.98 8.20 -4.93
CA THR A 101 -17.68 8.37 -6.20
C THR A 101 -16.70 8.39 -7.36
N GLY A 102 -17.23 8.26 -8.58
CA GLY A 102 -16.42 8.11 -9.78
C GLY A 102 -15.94 6.66 -9.94
N ASP A 103 -14.76 6.47 -10.45
CA ASP A 103 -14.21 5.14 -10.74
C ASP A 103 -13.69 4.39 -9.50
N SER A 104 -13.84 4.96 -8.30
CA SER A 104 -13.61 4.23 -7.03
C SER A 104 -14.54 3.03 -6.83
N GLY A 105 -15.65 2.95 -7.54
CA GLY A 105 -16.57 1.82 -7.49
C GLY A 105 -16.67 1.10 -8.84
N PRO A 106 -17.10 -0.17 -8.88
CA PRO A 106 -17.57 -1.01 -7.76
C PRO A 106 -16.46 -1.75 -6.99
N VAL A 107 -15.21 -1.60 -7.38
CA VAL A 107 -14.06 -2.21 -6.70
C VAL A 107 -13.21 -1.08 -6.13
N THR A 108 -13.38 -0.83 -4.85
CA THR A 108 -12.63 0.21 -4.13
C THR A 108 -11.22 -0.27 -3.81
N PRO A 109 -10.19 0.55 -4.00
CA PRO A 109 -8.84 0.23 -3.57
C PRO A 109 -8.77 0.11 -2.04
N ILE A 110 -7.82 -0.67 -1.53
CA ILE A 110 -7.56 -0.79 -0.09
C ILE A 110 -6.52 0.19 0.40
N GLY A 111 -5.76 0.77 -0.51
CA GLY A 111 -4.75 1.79 -0.27
C GLY A 111 -4.64 2.74 -1.45
N ILE A 112 -4.16 3.95 -1.20
CA ILE A 112 -3.93 4.99 -2.21
C ILE A 112 -2.60 5.66 -1.90
N ASN A 113 -1.72 5.76 -2.91
CA ASN A 113 -0.47 6.51 -2.81
C ASN A 113 -0.41 7.57 -3.91
N LEU A 114 -0.52 8.82 -3.54
CA LEU A 114 -0.59 9.96 -4.46
C LEU A 114 0.35 11.10 -4.01
N PRO A 115 0.72 12.01 -4.90
CA PRO A 115 0.41 12.10 -6.33
C PRO A 115 1.18 11.09 -7.16
N ASN A 116 0.68 10.81 -8.37
CA ASN A 116 1.37 9.93 -9.33
C ASN A 116 2.49 10.65 -10.10
N ASP A 117 2.51 11.98 -10.11
CA ASP A 117 3.54 12.76 -10.80
C ASP A 117 4.92 12.55 -10.15
N PRO A 118 5.92 12.02 -10.90
CA PRO A 118 7.23 11.71 -10.34
C PRO A 118 8.02 12.97 -9.91
N THR A 119 7.81 14.11 -10.54
CA THR A 119 8.49 15.37 -10.19
C THR A 119 7.97 15.90 -8.86
N ILE A 120 6.66 15.84 -8.65
CA ILE A 120 6.02 16.24 -7.39
C ILE A 120 6.44 15.29 -6.27
N ARG A 121 6.40 13.97 -6.52
CA ARG A 121 6.85 12.94 -5.55
C ARG A 121 8.29 13.16 -5.11
N GLN A 122 9.20 13.38 -6.04
CA GLN A 122 10.61 13.60 -5.74
C GLN A 122 10.85 14.86 -4.90
N ARG A 123 10.11 15.94 -5.17
CA ARG A 123 10.33 17.25 -4.55
C ARG A 123 9.56 17.46 -3.25
N TYR A 124 8.33 16.97 -3.18
CA TYR A 124 7.40 17.22 -2.08
C TYR A 124 6.98 15.96 -1.33
N GLY A 125 7.34 14.79 -1.83
CA GLY A 125 6.93 13.50 -1.28
C GLY A 125 5.58 13.02 -1.80
N SER A 126 5.11 11.94 -1.22
CA SER A 126 3.78 11.36 -1.46
C SER A 126 3.06 11.13 -0.14
N LYS A 127 1.75 11.00 -0.21
CA LYS A 127 0.91 10.64 0.92
C LYS A 127 0.24 9.30 0.63
N SER A 128 0.49 8.32 1.50
CA SER A 128 -0.20 7.03 1.47
C SER A 128 -1.37 7.04 2.43
N VAL A 129 -2.49 6.48 2.00
CA VAL A 129 -3.67 6.30 2.85
C VAL A 129 -4.18 4.86 2.74
N SER A 130 -4.34 4.19 3.88
CA SER A 130 -4.95 2.86 3.97
C SER A 130 -6.44 3.00 4.28
N LEU A 131 -7.31 2.43 3.46
CA LEU A 131 -8.76 2.53 3.59
C LEU A 131 -9.28 1.46 4.56
N SER A 132 -9.21 1.74 5.85
CA SER A 132 -9.44 0.78 6.93
C SER A 132 -10.78 0.06 6.89
N ASN A 133 -11.88 0.81 6.71
CA ASN A 133 -13.22 0.23 6.66
C ASN A 133 -13.49 -0.52 5.36
N VAL A 134 -12.82 -0.17 4.27
CA VAL A 134 -12.89 -0.90 3.00
C VAL A 134 -12.20 -2.26 3.15
N MET A 135 -10.99 -2.28 3.72
CA MET A 135 -10.29 -3.53 4.03
C MET A 135 -11.13 -4.45 4.91
N GLU A 136 -11.75 -3.90 5.97
CA GLU A 136 -12.64 -4.68 6.84
C GLU A 136 -13.90 -5.19 6.12
N ALA A 137 -14.44 -4.40 5.19
CA ALA A 137 -15.59 -4.80 4.39
C ALA A 137 -15.24 -5.97 3.47
N TYR A 138 -14.11 -5.91 2.77
CA TYR A 138 -13.62 -7.02 1.94
C TYR A 138 -13.37 -8.27 2.79
N GLU A 139 -12.77 -8.11 3.94
CA GLU A 139 -12.53 -9.22 4.85
C GLU A 139 -13.83 -9.89 5.31
N LYS A 140 -14.82 -9.09 5.73
CA LYS A 140 -16.13 -9.58 6.17
C LYS A 140 -16.93 -10.23 5.02
N SER A 141 -16.75 -9.75 3.80
CA SER A 141 -17.40 -10.32 2.62
C SER A 141 -16.80 -11.65 2.16
N SER A 142 -15.56 -11.92 2.54
CA SER A 142 -14.90 -13.18 2.22
C SER A 142 -15.55 -14.34 2.95
N THR A 143 -16.16 -15.26 2.20
CA THR A 143 -16.87 -16.40 2.79
C THR A 143 -15.89 -17.40 3.41
N ARG A 144 -16.31 -18.03 4.52
CA ARG A 144 -15.53 -19.08 5.18
C ARG A 144 -15.25 -20.25 4.24
N SER A 145 -16.21 -20.62 3.40
CA SER A 145 -16.08 -21.71 2.42
C SER A 145 -15.04 -21.41 1.34
N ALA A 146 -15.00 -20.17 0.82
CA ALA A 146 -13.99 -19.80 -0.17
C ALA A 146 -12.58 -19.84 0.42
N ARG A 147 -12.40 -19.46 1.69
CA ARG A 147 -11.11 -19.56 2.36
C ARG A 147 -10.71 -21.02 2.57
N ALA A 148 -11.61 -21.86 3.05
CA ALA A 148 -11.36 -23.28 3.28
C ALA A 148 -10.96 -24.02 1.99
N GLU A 149 -11.47 -23.60 0.82
CA GLU A 149 -11.12 -24.19 -0.48
C GLU A 149 -9.62 -24.05 -0.81
N PHE A 150 -8.97 -22.96 -0.37
CA PHE A 150 -7.58 -22.66 -0.69
C PHE A 150 -6.61 -22.87 0.47
N CYS A 151 -7.08 -23.25 1.66
CA CYS A 151 -6.21 -23.67 2.74
C CYS A 151 -5.72 -25.11 2.50
N PHE A 152 -4.48 -25.37 2.84
CA PHE A 152 -3.89 -26.68 2.71
C PHE A 152 -4.52 -27.70 3.65
N ASP A 153 -4.80 -27.30 4.90
CA ASP A 153 -5.42 -28.12 5.94
C ASP A 153 -6.22 -27.27 6.96
N ASP A 154 -6.84 -27.96 7.90
CA ASP A 154 -7.63 -27.32 8.96
C ASP A 154 -6.78 -26.42 9.86
N SER A 155 -5.51 -26.72 10.09
CA SER A 155 -4.63 -25.92 10.94
C SER A 155 -4.29 -24.57 10.29
N GLU A 156 -4.08 -24.56 8.98
CA GLU A 156 -3.94 -23.34 8.20
C GLU A 156 -5.22 -22.50 8.21
N PHE A 157 -6.37 -23.18 8.09
CA PHE A 157 -7.65 -22.50 8.14
C PHE A 157 -7.91 -21.82 9.50
N GLU A 158 -7.65 -22.51 10.60
CA GLU A 158 -7.80 -21.96 11.96
C GLU A 158 -6.82 -20.81 12.21
N ARG A 159 -5.59 -20.91 11.76
CA ARG A 159 -4.59 -19.85 11.82
C ARG A 159 -5.01 -18.63 11.02
N ALA A 160 -5.49 -18.83 9.80
CA ALA A 160 -6.02 -17.76 8.96
C ALA A 160 -7.23 -17.09 9.63
N ASP A 161 -8.14 -17.84 10.21
CA ASP A 161 -9.33 -17.29 10.90
C ASP A 161 -8.93 -16.42 12.11
N LYS A 162 -7.88 -16.82 12.83
CA LYS A 162 -7.37 -16.08 13.99
C LYS A 162 -6.58 -14.82 13.61
N TRP A 163 -5.70 -14.91 12.61
CA TRP A 163 -4.66 -13.92 12.40
C TRP A 163 -4.81 -13.04 11.16
N LYS A 164 -5.68 -13.41 10.21
CA LYS A 164 -5.73 -12.75 8.89
C LYS A 164 -5.87 -11.23 8.95
N SER A 165 -6.76 -10.72 9.79
CA SER A 165 -7.00 -9.27 9.89
C SER A 165 -5.78 -8.52 10.38
N LYS A 166 -5.10 -9.09 11.38
CA LYS A 166 -3.90 -8.48 11.96
C LYS A 166 -2.71 -8.61 11.01
N ALA A 167 -2.55 -9.77 10.38
CA ALA A 167 -1.52 -10.00 9.38
C ALA A 167 -1.64 -9.03 8.20
N LEU A 168 -2.85 -8.93 7.62
CA LEU A 168 -3.14 -8.00 6.53
C LEU A 168 -2.88 -6.54 6.94
N ALA A 169 -3.32 -6.12 8.13
CA ALA A 169 -3.10 -4.76 8.59
C ALA A 169 -1.61 -4.44 8.76
N LEU A 170 -0.82 -5.36 9.30
CA LEU A 170 0.64 -5.20 9.43
C LEU A 170 1.31 -5.18 8.06
N GLU A 171 0.97 -6.13 7.18
CA GLU A 171 1.53 -6.25 5.84
C GLU A 171 1.30 -4.97 5.03
N VAL A 172 0.04 -4.52 4.90
CA VAL A 172 -0.30 -3.31 4.15
C VAL A 172 0.39 -2.07 4.75
N ASN A 173 0.38 -1.90 6.07
CA ASN A 173 1.03 -0.73 6.67
C ASN A 173 2.56 -0.77 6.52
N MET A 174 3.20 -1.94 6.59
CA MET A 174 4.64 -2.05 6.31
C MET A 174 4.95 -1.84 4.84
N HIS A 175 4.14 -2.36 3.92
CA HIS A 175 4.24 -2.10 2.49
C HIS A 175 4.23 -0.60 2.20
N GLU A 176 3.23 0.12 2.68
CA GLU A 176 3.05 1.55 2.44
C GLU A 176 4.10 2.41 3.16
N VAL A 177 4.34 2.17 4.45
CA VAL A 177 5.15 3.07 5.30
C VAL A 177 6.64 2.77 5.21
N ILE A 178 7.01 1.49 5.10
CA ILE A 178 8.41 1.07 5.07
C ILE A 178 8.80 0.66 3.66
N GLY A 179 7.95 -0.13 2.97
CA GLY A 179 8.22 -0.66 1.66
C GLY A 179 8.56 0.44 0.67
N HIS A 180 7.61 1.28 0.33
CA HIS A 180 7.82 2.39 -0.62
C HIS A 180 8.82 3.44 -0.15
N ALA A 181 9.09 3.54 1.17
CA ALA A 181 10.06 4.48 1.70
C ALA A 181 11.49 4.04 1.56
N SER A 182 11.75 2.75 1.53
CA SER A 182 13.07 2.17 1.65
C SER A 182 13.88 2.25 0.35
N GLY A 183 15.19 2.17 0.51
CA GLY A 183 16.13 2.14 -0.59
C GLY A 183 16.26 3.46 -1.36
N GLN A 184 17.40 3.64 -2.01
CA GLN A 184 17.66 4.76 -2.92
C GLN A 184 18.15 4.24 -4.26
N VAL A 185 17.89 5.02 -5.30
CA VAL A 185 18.42 4.79 -6.63
C VAL A 185 19.70 5.59 -6.82
N ASN A 186 20.53 5.20 -7.78
CA ASN A 186 21.72 5.95 -8.14
C ASN A 186 21.36 7.37 -8.61
N GLU A 187 22.22 8.32 -8.27
CA GLU A 187 22.01 9.72 -8.63
C GLU A 187 21.83 9.89 -10.15
N GLY A 188 20.84 10.69 -10.53
CA GLY A 188 20.51 10.96 -11.94
C GLY A 188 19.76 9.84 -12.66
N ILE A 189 19.41 8.75 -12.00
CA ILE A 189 18.61 7.68 -12.59
C ILE A 189 17.14 7.86 -12.18
N ASP A 190 16.27 7.91 -13.18
CA ASP A 190 14.83 7.78 -12.99
C ASP A 190 14.45 6.30 -13.24
N PRO A 191 14.00 5.57 -12.21
CA PRO A 191 13.66 4.16 -12.35
C PRO A 191 12.55 3.91 -13.36
N ALA A 192 11.55 4.80 -13.42
CA ALA A 192 10.44 4.64 -14.35
C ALA A 192 10.90 4.75 -15.82
N ILE A 193 11.88 5.61 -16.10
CA ILE A 193 12.49 5.70 -17.43
C ILE A 193 13.42 4.51 -17.70
N ALA A 194 14.18 4.09 -16.70
CA ALA A 194 15.20 3.04 -16.88
C ALA A 194 14.58 1.65 -17.05
N ILE A 195 13.51 1.33 -16.30
CA ILE A 195 12.87 0.01 -16.24
C ILE A 195 11.56 -0.02 -17.03
N LYS A 196 11.03 1.14 -17.38
CA LYS A 196 9.84 1.31 -18.24
C LYS A 196 8.61 0.58 -17.67
N GLU A 197 7.96 -0.25 -18.52
CA GLU A 197 6.75 -1.01 -18.19
C GLU A 197 6.90 -2.01 -17.03
N PHE A 198 8.12 -2.25 -16.58
CA PHE A 198 8.34 -3.13 -15.41
C PHE A 198 8.45 -2.37 -14.09
N TYR A 199 8.50 -1.03 -14.13
CA TYR A 199 8.77 -0.24 -12.93
C TYR A 199 7.72 -0.45 -11.85
N SER A 200 6.45 -0.28 -12.18
CA SER A 200 5.36 -0.40 -11.19
C SER A 200 5.34 -1.80 -10.57
N ALA A 201 5.40 -2.85 -11.38
CA ALA A 201 5.41 -4.22 -10.88
C ALA A 201 6.60 -4.49 -9.94
N LEU A 202 7.81 -4.05 -10.32
CA LEU A 202 9.00 -4.23 -9.49
C LEU A 202 8.95 -3.40 -8.21
N GLU A 203 8.40 -2.20 -8.24
CA GLU A 203 8.24 -1.35 -7.05
C GLU A 203 7.23 -1.94 -6.07
N GLU A 204 6.08 -2.42 -6.55
CA GLU A 204 5.08 -3.09 -5.72
C GLU A 204 5.63 -4.40 -5.13
N GLY A 205 6.32 -5.22 -5.95
CA GLY A 205 6.97 -6.44 -5.47
C GLY A 205 8.06 -6.17 -4.45
N ARG A 206 8.80 -5.07 -4.60
CA ARG A 206 9.79 -4.64 -3.62
C ARG A 206 9.13 -4.26 -2.29
N ALA A 207 8.05 -3.50 -2.32
CA ALA A 207 7.31 -3.10 -1.13
C ALA A 207 6.67 -4.29 -0.42
N ASP A 208 6.09 -5.23 -1.16
CA ASP A 208 5.57 -6.50 -0.63
C ASP A 208 6.67 -7.33 0.04
N LEU A 209 7.82 -7.49 -0.61
CA LEU A 209 8.95 -8.25 -0.06
C LEU A 209 9.50 -7.63 1.22
N VAL A 210 9.53 -6.31 1.32
CA VAL A 210 9.92 -5.61 2.56
C VAL A 210 8.94 -5.92 3.69
N ALA A 211 7.64 -5.86 3.43
CA ALA A 211 6.62 -6.20 4.42
C ALA A 211 6.76 -7.66 4.87
N LEU A 212 6.86 -8.60 3.94
CA LEU A 212 7.03 -10.03 4.23
C LEU A 212 8.35 -10.33 4.96
N TYR A 213 9.42 -9.62 4.67
CA TYR A 213 10.70 -9.77 5.36
C TYR A 213 10.60 -9.41 6.84
N PHE A 214 9.90 -8.32 7.17
CA PHE A 214 9.79 -7.85 8.54
C PHE A 214 8.59 -8.41 9.31
N ILE A 215 7.62 -9.07 8.67
CA ILE A 215 6.38 -9.53 9.32
C ILE A 215 6.64 -10.51 10.50
N GLY A 216 7.75 -11.23 10.47
CA GLY A 216 8.18 -12.14 11.54
C GLY A 216 9.29 -11.58 12.43
N HIS A 217 9.62 -10.27 12.32
CA HIS A 217 10.74 -9.71 13.05
C HIS A 217 10.37 -9.35 14.50
N PRO A 218 11.21 -9.67 15.52
CA PRO A 218 10.94 -9.35 16.93
C PRO A 218 10.71 -7.87 17.22
N LYS A 219 11.11 -6.98 16.33
CA LYS A 219 10.79 -5.55 16.40
C LYS A 219 9.30 -5.26 16.54
N LEU A 220 8.44 -6.09 15.97
CA LEU A 220 6.98 -5.94 16.12
C LEU A 220 6.51 -6.15 17.58
N ILE A 221 7.21 -7.00 18.35
CA ILE A 221 6.95 -7.16 19.78
C ILE A 221 7.46 -5.92 20.54
N GLU A 222 8.66 -5.44 20.23
CA GLU A 222 9.22 -4.23 20.83
C GLU A 222 8.32 -3.01 20.63
N LEU A 223 7.71 -2.89 19.45
CA LEU A 223 6.75 -1.85 19.12
C LEU A 223 5.37 -2.05 19.78
N GLY A 224 5.15 -3.16 20.48
CA GLY A 224 3.85 -3.49 21.07
C GLY A 224 2.76 -3.76 20.05
N LEU A 225 3.13 -4.22 18.85
CA LEU A 225 2.21 -4.60 17.78
C LEU A 225 1.82 -6.08 17.87
N ILE A 226 2.67 -6.90 18.45
CA ILE A 226 2.47 -8.33 18.74
C ILE A 226 2.86 -8.57 20.20
N ASP A 227 2.15 -9.45 20.88
CA ASP A 227 2.28 -9.61 22.33
C ASP A 227 3.49 -10.45 22.74
N ASN A 228 3.83 -11.49 21.97
CA ASN A 228 4.88 -12.45 22.32
C ASN A 228 5.42 -13.21 21.09
N GLU A 229 6.51 -13.98 21.28
CA GLU A 229 7.16 -14.74 20.21
C GLU A 229 6.28 -15.85 19.62
N GLY A 230 5.40 -16.46 20.41
CA GLY A 230 4.49 -17.50 19.94
C GLY A 230 3.48 -16.92 18.94
N ASP A 231 2.85 -15.82 19.33
CA ASP A 231 1.92 -15.10 18.46
C ASP A 231 2.63 -14.52 17.23
N LEU A 232 3.87 -14.06 17.36
CA LEU A 232 4.66 -13.58 16.23
C LEU A 232 4.87 -14.65 15.17
N LYS A 233 5.24 -15.88 15.58
CA LYS A 233 5.45 -16.99 14.65
C LYS A 233 4.16 -17.43 13.96
N GLU A 234 3.08 -17.54 14.71
CA GLU A 234 1.76 -17.89 14.16
C GLU A 234 1.25 -16.82 13.17
N MET A 235 1.41 -15.57 13.52
CA MET A 235 1.03 -14.45 12.66
C MET A 235 1.89 -14.38 11.41
N GLN A 236 3.23 -14.58 11.51
CA GLN A 236 4.12 -14.66 10.36
C GLN A 236 3.71 -15.76 9.39
N LEU A 237 3.42 -16.95 9.92
CA LEU A 237 2.97 -18.07 9.10
C LEU A 237 1.62 -17.73 8.42
N ALA A 238 0.68 -17.17 9.17
CA ALA A 238 -0.61 -16.74 8.62
C ALA A 238 -0.46 -15.71 7.48
N ALA A 239 0.49 -14.78 7.59
CA ALA A 239 0.77 -13.79 6.54
C ALA A 239 1.31 -14.46 5.27
N TYR A 240 2.30 -15.35 5.39
CA TYR A 240 2.88 -16.05 4.24
C TYR A 240 1.86 -16.96 3.55
N GLU A 241 1.07 -17.69 4.32
CA GLU A 241 -0.03 -18.50 3.82
C GLU A 241 -1.09 -17.65 3.12
N ALA A 242 -1.45 -16.50 3.69
CA ALA A 242 -2.41 -15.58 3.09
C ALA A 242 -1.90 -15.00 1.77
N TYR A 243 -0.63 -14.60 1.71
CA TYR A 243 0.01 -14.10 0.51
C TYR A 243 0.00 -15.15 -0.61
N THR A 244 0.38 -16.38 -0.29
CA THR A 244 0.36 -17.53 -1.22
C THR A 244 -1.06 -17.83 -1.72
N ARG A 245 -2.05 -17.86 -0.83
CA ARG A 245 -3.45 -18.07 -1.22
C ARG A 245 -3.97 -16.94 -2.11
N ASN A 246 -3.59 -15.71 -1.82
CA ASN A 246 -3.96 -14.57 -2.66
C ASN A 246 -3.41 -14.73 -4.07
N ALA A 247 -2.13 -15.07 -4.22
CA ALA A 247 -1.50 -15.35 -5.51
C ALA A 247 -2.26 -16.45 -6.28
N MET A 248 -2.55 -17.57 -5.63
CA MET A 248 -3.31 -18.68 -6.25
C MET A 248 -4.72 -18.23 -6.69
N THR A 249 -5.40 -17.42 -5.88
CA THR A 249 -6.73 -16.87 -6.19
C THR A 249 -6.66 -15.91 -7.37
N GLN A 250 -5.63 -15.12 -7.46
CA GLN A 250 -5.41 -14.17 -8.56
C GLN A 250 -5.14 -14.88 -9.89
N LEU A 251 -4.38 -15.99 -9.89
CA LEU A 251 -4.13 -16.81 -11.07
C LEU A 251 -5.42 -17.29 -11.75
N ARG A 252 -6.53 -17.46 -11.01
CA ARG A 252 -7.84 -17.82 -11.57
C ARG A 252 -8.41 -16.76 -12.52
N ARG A 253 -7.96 -15.51 -12.41
CA ARG A 253 -8.41 -14.40 -13.24
C ARG A 253 -7.71 -14.35 -14.58
N ILE A 254 -6.60 -15.06 -14.73
CA ILE A 254 -5.81 -15.06 -15.97
C ILE A 254 -6.53 -15.92 -17.00
N LYS A 255 -6.92 -15.33 -18.10
CA LYS A 255 -7.47 -16.05 -19.27
C LYS A 255 -6.31 -16.49 -20.17
N SER A 256 -6.43 -17.68 -20.77
CA SER A 256 -5.45 -18.15 -21.74
C SER A 256 -5.19 -17.11 -22.84
N GLY A 257 -3.91 -16.78 -23.05
CA GLY A 257 -3.48 -15.79 -24.04
C GLY A 257 -3.67 -14.33 -23.61
N ALA A 258 -4.13 -14.07 -22.38
CA ALA A 258 -4.21 -12.71 -21.85
C ALA A 258 -2.86 -12.25 -21.29
N THR A 259 -2.54 -10.98 -21.48
CA THR A 259 -1.43 -10.34 -20.80
C THR A 259 -1.86 -9.98 -19.37
N ILE A 260 -0.99 -10.19 -18.40
CA ILE A 260 -1.21 -9.72 -17.04
C ILE A 260 -0.83 -8.24 -17.01
N GLU A 261 -1.80 -7.39 -16.78
CA GLU A 261 -1.61 -5.92 -16.80
C GLU A 261 -1.58 -5.32 -15.38
N GLU A 262 -2.18 -6.00 -14.41
CA GLU A 262 -2.23 -5.55 -13.03
C GLU A 262 -0.88 -5.80 -12.34
N ASP A 263 -0.32 -4.75 -11.70
CA ASP A 263 1.06 -4.74 -11.24
C ASP A 263 1.33 -5.72 -10.10
N HIS A 264 0.44 -5.85 -9.12
CA HIS A 264 0.57 -6.84 -8.05
C HIS A 264 0.46 -8.30 -8.52
N MET A 265 -0.20 -8.54 -9.64
CA MET A 265 -0.27 -9.89 -10.23
C MET A 265 0.97 -10.23 -11.06
N ARG A 266 1.79 -9.23 -11.40
CA ARG A 266 3.03 -9.40 -12.18
C ARG A 266 4.24 -9.67 -11.28
N ASN A 267 4.08 -9.43 -9.99
CA ASN A 267 5.08 -9.72 -8.96
C ASN A 267 5.19 -11.24 -8.77
#